data_8d50b01eff6a98e7c47ad841b33ee8bb
#
_entry.id   8d50b01eff6a98e7c47ad841b33ee8bb
#
_cell.length_a   1.000
_cell.length_b   1.000
_cell.length_c   1.000
_cell.angle_alpha   90.00
_cell.angle_beta   90.00
_cell.angle_gamma   90.00
#
_symmetry.space_group_name_H-M   'P 1'
#
loop_
_entity.id
_entity.type
_entity.pdbx_description
1 polymer ?
#
loop_
_entity_poly.entity_id
_entity_poly.type
_entity_poly.pdbx_seq_one_letter_code
_entity_poly.pdbx_strand_id
1 'polypeptide(L)'
;SQGCTSFGLVLLVRHFKEAIPLQTTAMNEVTTILGGYENLESALLNIHKRANPAVIAICSTGLTETKGDDVEGYLALVRQRQPILNDTALVYVSTPDYIGAFQDGYARAVTALVKALVQPCDAATRTVNPQRLNLLPGCHLTAADIDELKELAEAFGFVTTVLPDVSRSLDGHIPPDWRGTTLGGTTLEQIRAAGASAFTLGIGEQTREGAEALEKIAGTPLEIFERLTGLACNDRFLQRLSLLSGKPVPAKYRRQRSQLLDAMLDGHFYTGGMKVAIAAEPDLM
;
A
#
# COMPACT_ATOMS: atom_id res chain seq x y z
N SER A 1 -9.00 -4.29 17.84
CA SER A 1 -9.43 -3.76 19.13
C SER A 1 -9.32 -4.80 20.25
N GLN A 2 -9.92 -5.98 20.11
CA GLN A 2 -9.84 -7.08 21.09
C GLN A 2 -8.60 -7.97 20.87
N GLY A 3 -8.56 -9.14 21.55
CA GLY A 3 -7.45 -10.09 21.48
C GLY A 3 -7.26 -10.82 20.14
N CYS A 4 -8.23 -10.76 19.22
CA CYS A 4 -8.12 -11.42 17.90
C CYS A 4 -6.88 -11.00 17.10
N THR A 5 -6.46 -9.74 17.21
CA THR A 5 -5.23 -9.24 16.56
C THR A 5 -3.98 -9.96 17.07
N SER A 6 -3.99 -10.42 18.33
CA SER A 6 -2.85 -11.18 18.89
C SER A 6 -2.71 -12.56 18.21
N PHE A 7 -3.81 -13.21 17.85
CA PHE A 7 -3.76 -14.44 17.04
C PHE A 7 -3.24 -14.16 15.64
N GLY A 8 -3.71 -13.09 15.00
CA GLY A 8 -3.19 -12.65 13.71
C GLY A 8 -1.68 -12.42 13.75
N LEU A 9 -1.17 -11.74 14.78
CA LEU A 9 0.26 -11.52 14.98
C LEU A 9 1.04 -12.83 15.11
N VAL A 10 0.55 -13.79 15.89
CA VAL A 10 1.20 -15.12 16.04
C VAL A 10 1.30 -15.85 14.69
N LEU A 11 0.27 -15.80 13.87
CA LEU A 11 0.26 -16.41 12.54
C LEU A 11 1.23 -15.71 11.59
N LEU A 12 1.23 -14.37 11.57
CA LEU A 12 2.13 -13.56 10.75
C LEU A 12 3.60 -13.81 11.09
N VAL A 13 3.97 -13.79 12.37
CA VAL A 13 5.34 -14.03 12.82
C VAL A 13 5.82 -15.45 12.48
N ARG A 14 4.92 -16.44 12.53
CA ARG A 14 5.26 -17.82 12.12
C ARG A 14 5.47 -17.95 10.62
N HIS A 15 4.73 -17.19 9.83
CA HIS A 15 4.79 -17.25 8.37
C HIS A 15 5.98 -16.45 7.82
N PHE A 16 6.11 -15.20 8.20
CA PHE A 16 7.06 -14.27 7.56
C PHE A 16 8.45 -14.24 8.21
N LYS A 17 8.66 -14.77 9.41
CA LYS A 17 9.95 -14.77 10.13
C LYS A 17 10.61 -13.41 10.38
N GLU A 18 9.98 -12.33 9.95
CA GLU A 18 10.42 -10.96 10.20
C GLU A 18 9.57 -10.30 11.28
N ALA A 19 10.07 -9.19 11.84
CA ALA A 19 9.32 -8.41 12.81
C ALA A 19 8.13 -7.72 12.12
N ILE A 20 6.91 -8.07 12.50
CA ILE A 20 5.70 -7.42 12.01
C ILE A 20 5.31 -6.31 12.99
N PRO A 21 5.33 -5.03 12.58
CA PRO A 21 5.02 -3.90 13.45
C PRO A 21 3.50 -3.76 13.67
N LEU A 22 2.91 -4.71 14.37
CA LEU A 22 1.48 -4.77 14.68
C LEU A 22 1.27 -4.74 16.19
N GLN A 23 0.31 -3.94 16.65
CA GLN A 23 -0.13 -3.89 18.04
C GLN A 23 -1.65 -3.84 18.13
N THR A 24 -2.21 -4.49 19.15
CA THR A 24 -3.62 -4.38 19.49
C THR A 24 -3.81 -3.37 20.61
N THR A 25 -4.98 -2.70 20.65
CA THR A 25 -5.41 -1.87 21.79
C THR A 25 -5.93 -2.73 22.97
N ALA A 26 -6.06 -4.03 22.79
CA ALA A 26 -6.44 -5.01 23.81
C ALA A 26 -7.69 -4.60 24.63
N MET A 27 -8.75 -4.13 23.96
CA MET A 27 -10.00 -3.74 24.61
C MET A 27 -10.64 -4.94 25.30
N ASN A 28 -11.10 -4.71 26.53
CA ASN A 28 -11.90 -5.65 27.31
C ASN A 28 -13.38 -5.19 27.38
N GLU A 29 -14.22 -5.90 28.11
CA GLU A 29 -15.65 -5.60 28.21
C GLU A 29 -15.89 -4.18 28.73
N VAL A 30 -15.18 -3.75 29.76
CA VAL A 30 -15.32 -2.43 30.37
C VAL A 30 -14.94 -1.32 29.37
N THR A 31 -13.79 -1.43 28.74
CA THR A 31 -13.34 -0.45 27.75
C THR A 31 -14.13 -0.50 26.45
N THR A 32 -14.77 -1.64 26.15
CA THR A 32 -15.73 -1.75 25.06
C THR A 32 -16.99 -0.93 25.34
N ILE A 33 -17.46 -0.89 26.58
CA ILE A 33 -18.65 -0.13 26.95
C ILE A 33 -18.34 1.36 27.15
N LEU A 34 -17.29 1.67 27.91
CA LEU A 34 -16.99 3.03 28.36
C LEU A 34 -16.19 3.86 27.34
N GLY A 35 -15.55 3.22 26.35
CA GLY A 35 -14.70 3.87 25.33
C GLY A 35 -13.27 3.37 25.37
N GLY A 36 -12.65 3.33 24.18
CA GLY A 36 -11.30 2.81 23.98
C GLY A 36 -10.19 3.86 24.04
N TYR A 37 -10.47 5.10 24.47
CA TYR A 37 -9.51 6.19 24.43
C TYR A 37 -8.19 5.86 25.16
N GLU A 38 -8.26 5.43 26.42
CA GLU A 38 -7.07 5.13 27.24
C GLU A 38 -6.24 3.96 26.64
N ASN A 39 -6.93 2.96 26.07
CA ASN A 39 -6.28 1.86 25.38
C ASN A 39 -5.55 2.32 24.13
N LEU A 40 -6.16 3.23 23.35
CA LEU A 40 -5.55 3.81 22.16
C LEU A 40 -4.33 4.66 22.52
N GLU A 41 -4.47 5.57 23.48
CA GLU A 41 -3.36 6.42 23.96
C GLU A 41 -2.19 5.57 24.46
N SER A 42 -2.45 4.57 25.29
CA SER A 42 -1.44 3.64 25.80
C SER A 42 -0.75 2.86 24.67
N ALA A 43 -1.51 2.40 23.68
CA ALA A 43 -0.94 1.68 22.54
C ALA A 43 -0.02 2.57 21.71
N LEU A 44 -0.43 3.80 21.41
CA LEU A 44 0.39 4.77 20.66
C LEU A 44 1.70 5.12 21.38
N LEU A 45 1.64 5.36 22.69
CA LEU A 45 2.82 5.62 23.51
C LEU A 45 3.77 4.42 23.58
N ASN A 46 3.22 3.20 23.66
CA ASN A 46 4.01 1.97 23.65
C ASN A 46 4.72 1.76 22.30
N ILE A 47 4.04 1.99 21.18
CA ILE A 47 4.64 1.91 19.85
C ILE A 47 5.75 2.95 19.70
N HIS A 48 5.47 4.20 20.08
CA HIS A 48 6.46 5.27 20.02
C HIS A 48 7.71 4.93 20.86
N LYS A 49 7.53 4.48 22.09
CA LYS A 49 8.64 4.10 22.98
C LYS A 49 9.49 2.95 22.45
N ARG A 50 8.88 1.97 21.78
CA ARG A 50 9.57 0.75 21.32
C ARG A 50 10.21 0.90 19.96
N ALA A 51 9.60 1.64 19.05
CA ALA A 51 9.98 1.67 17.64
C ALA A 51 10.19 3.08 17.08
N ASN A 52 9.63 4.11 17.73
CA ASN A 52 9.67 5.51 17.27
C ASN A 52 9.44 5.65 15.76
N PRO A 53 8.31 5.12 15.22
CA PRO A 53 8.07 5.13 13.78
C PRO A 53 7.65 6.53 13.29
N ALA A 54 7.94 6.81 12.02
CA ALA A 54 7.49 8.05 11.38
C ALA A 54 5.97 8.09 11.15
N VAL A 55 5.33 6.91 11.01
CA VAL A 55 3.89 6.76 10.78
C VAL A 55 3.33 5.65 11.67
N ILE A 56 2.17 5.89 12.28
CA ILE A 56 1.36 4.86 12.94
C ILE A 56 -0.01 4.86 12.28
N ALA A 57 -0.36 3.74 11.65
CA ALA A 57 -1.71 3.52 11.14
C ALA A 57 -2.60 2.87 12.20
N ILE A 58 -3.81 3.39 12.35
CA ILE A 58 -4.81 2.93 13.30
C ILE A 58 -6.00 2.39 12.50
N CYS A 59 -6.21 1.08 12.54
CA CYS A 59 -7.34 0.43 11.87
C CYS A 59 -8.48 0.20 12.87
N SER A 60 -9.70 0.58 12.50
CA SER A 60 -10.89 0.20 13.25
C SER A 60 -11.20 -1.29 13.08
N THR A 61 -12.17 -1.76 13.82
CA THR A 61 -12.74 -3.11 13.70
C THR A 61 -14.26 -3.02 13.71
N GLY A 62 -14.96 -4.07 13.29
CA GLY A 62 -16.41 -4.09 13.31
C GLY A 62 -17.00 -3.70 14.68
N LEU A 63 -16.34 -4.08 15.78
CA LEU A 63 -16.78 -3.71 17.12
C LEU A 63 -16.73 -2.19 17.35
N THR A 64 -15.60 -1.54 17.05
CA THR A 64 -15.44 -0.09 17.27
C THR A 64 -16.32 0.74 16.33
N GLU A 65 -16.54 0.27 15.11
CA GLU A 65 -17.44 0.90 14.15
C GLU A 65 -18.91 0.76 14.56
N THR A 66 -19.34 -0.44 14.97
CA THR A 66 -20.71 -0.67 15.42
C THR A 66 -21.04 0.12 16.70
N LYS A 67 -20.06 0.29 17.56
CA LYS A 67 -20.19 1.09 18.77
C LYS A 67 -20.23 2.60 18.48
N GLY A 68 -19.64 3.03 17.38
CA GLY A 68 -19.53 4.44 17.01
C GLY A 68 -18.46 5.20 17.81
N ASP A 69 -17.30 4.58 18.05
CA ASP A 69 -16.17 5.25 18.68
C ASP A 69 -15.68 6.41 17.81
N ASP A 70 -15.59 7.61 18.37
CA ASP A 70 -15.01 8.78 17.73
C ASP A 70 -13.48 8.72 17.76
N VAL A 71 -12.90 7.88 16.90
CA VAL A 71 -11.45 7.67 16.86
C VAL A 71 -10.71 8.95 16.43
N GLU A 72 -11.27 9.75 15.52
CA GLU A 72 -10.67 11.01 15.10
C GLU A 72 -10.61 12.02 16.25
N GLY A 73 -11.68 12.13 17.04
CA GLY A 73 -11.71 12.92 18.26
C GLY A 73 -10.70 12.42 19.30
N TYR A 74 -10.58 11.10 19.45
CA TYR A 74 -9.56 10.51 20.32
C TYR A 74 -8.14 10.87 19.88
N LEU A 75 -7.85 10.80 18.59
CA LEU A 75 -6.52 11.16 18.06
C LEU A 75 -6.22 12.65 18.24
N ALA A 76 -7.20 13.52 18.07
CA ALA A 76 -7.05 14.95 18.33
C ALA A 76 -6.71 15.21 19.82
N LEU A 77 -7.39 14.51 20.73
CA LEU A 77 -7.12 14.61 22.16
C LEU A 77 -5.75 14.05 22.54
N VAL A 78 -5.34 12.92 21.96
CA VAL A 78 -4.01 12.35 22.18
C VAL A 78 -2.92 13.34 21.74
N ARG A 79 -3.06 14.00 20.59
CA ARG A 79 -2.08 15.02 20.14
C ARG A 79 -1.95 16.18 21.12
N GLN A 80 -3.05 16.61 21.72
CA GLN A 80 -3.02 17.68 22.74
C GLN A 80 -2.34 17.24 24.03
N ARG A 81 -2.58 16.01 24.48
CA ARG A 81 -2.06 15.49 25.76
C ARG A 81 -0.65 14.93 25.66
N GLN A 82 -0.24 14.46 24.49
CA GLN A 82 1.01 13.73 24.28
C GLN A 82 1.86 14.40 23.18
N PRO A 83 2.52 15.56 23.49
CA PRO A 83 3.35 16.27 22.51
C PRO A 83 4.50 15.43 21.93
N ILE A 84 4.91 14.36 22.61
CA ILE A 84 5.93 13.42 22.14
C ILE A 84 5.53 12.72 20.82
N LEU A 85 4.23 12.66 20.49
CA LEU A 85 3.71 12.07 19.26
C LEU A 85 3.57 13.08 18.10
N ASN A 86 3.96 14.36 18.29
CA ASN A 86 3.77 15.38 17.25
C ASN A 86 4.59 15.13 15.99
N ASP A 87 5.75 14.48 16.12
CA ASP A 87 6.61 14.13 14.99
C ASP A 87 6.17 12.82 14.29
N THR A 88 5.23 12.09 14.88
CA THR A 88 4.68 10.85 14.30
C THR A 88 3.38 11.14 13.57
N ALA A 89 3.30 10.77 12.31
CA ALA A 89 2.05 10.85 11.55
C ALA A 89 1.08 9.74 12.01
N LEU A 90 -0.09 10.14 12.50
CA LEU A 90 -1.16 9.22 12.90
C LEU A 90 -2.19 9.17 11.77
N VAL A 91 -2.42 7.98 11.21
CA VAL A 91 -3.35 7.75 10.10
C VAL A 91 -4.45 6.82 10.56
N TYR A 92 -5.69 7.31 10.54
CA TYR A 92 -6.86 6.50 10.84
C TYR A 92 -7.45 5.87 9.57
N VAL A 93 -7.83 4.61 9.68
CA VAL A 93 -8.48 3.85 8.59
C VAL A 93 -9.70 3.13 9.16
N SER A 94 -10.88 3.45 8.64
CA SER A 94 -12.10 2.70 8.94
C SER A 94 -12.11 1.39 8.16
N THR A 95 -11.99 0.27 8.88
CA THR A 95 -11.91 -1.08 8.31
C THR A 95 -12.84 -2.06 9.02
N PRO A 96 -14.19 -1.83 9.00
CA PRO A 96 -15.13 -2.78 9.55
C PRO A 96 -15.08 -4.11 8.81
N ASP A 97 -15.06 -5.21 9.53
CA ASP A 97 -14.95 -6.57 9.00
C ASP A 97 -16.25 -7.15 8.42
N TYR A 98 -17.35 -6.40 8.55
CA TYR A 98 -18.67 -6.75 8.00
C TYR A 98 -18.99 -6.07 6.67
N ILE A 99 -18.05 -5.29 6.10
CA ILE A 99 -18.23 -4.59 4.81
C ILE A 99 -17.02 -4.87 3.91
N GLY A 100 -17.28 -5.49 2.76
CA GLY A 100 -16.25 -5.75 1.76
C GLY A 100 -15.38 -6.95 2.09
N ALA A 101 -14.24 -7.03 1.42
CA ALA A 101 -13.24 -8.08 1.57
C ALA A 101 -11.84 -7.48 1.76
N PHE A 102 -10.80 -8.28 1.63
CA PHE A 102 -9.42 -7.84 1.85
C PHE A 102 -9.01 -6.66 0.94
N GLN A 103 -9.33 -6.72 -0.35
CA GLN A 103 -9.01 -5.66 -1.30
C GLN A 103 -9.71 -4.33 -0.97
N ASP A 104 -10.92 -4.37 -0.39
CA ASP A 104 -11.64 -3.16 0.00
C ASP A 104 -10.98 -2.48 1.21
N GLY A 105 -10.55 -3.28 2.19
CA GLY A 105 -9.74 -2.80 3.32
C GLY A 105 -8.42 -2.19 2.88
N TYR A 106 -7.76 -2.83 1.91
CA TYR A 106 -6.52 -2.34 1.30
C TYR A 106 -6.74 -1.00 0.59
N ALA A 107 -7.79 -0.88 -0.24
CA ALA A 107 -8.15 0.36 -0.93
C ALA A 107 -8.35 1.52 0.06
N ARG A 108 -9.09 1.28 1.15
CA ARG A 108 -9.30 2.27 2.22
C ARG A 108 -8.00 2.67 2.90
N ALA A 109 -7.11 1.71 3.17
CA ALA A 109 -5.82 1.98 3.79
C ALA A 109 -4.94 2.86 2.89
N VAL A 110 -4.79 2.53 1.61
CA VAL A 110 -4.04 3.33 0.64
C VAL A 110 -4.63 4.74 0.52
N THR A 111 -5.95 4.84 0.41
CA THR A 111 -6.65 6.13 0.33
C THR A 111 -6.42 6.99 1.57
N ALA A 112 -6.48 6.39 2.76
CA ALA A 112 -6.24 7.10 4.02
C ALA A 112 -4.79 7.58 4.13
N LEU A 113 -3.81 6.76 3.73
CA LEU A 113 -2.40 7.16 3.67
C LEU A 113 -2.20 8.35 2.73
N VAL A 114 -2.78 8.31 1.53
CA VAL A 114 -2.70 9.43 0.58
C VAL A 114 -3.30 10.69 1.19
N LYS A 115 -4.54 10.62 1.71
CA LYS A 115 -5.25 11.77 2.28
C LYS A 115 -4.54 12.39 3.49
N ALA A 116 -3.92 11.56 4.32
CA ALA A 116 -3.28 12.02 5.55
C ALA A 116 -1.84 12.49 5.35
N LEU A 117 -1.11 11.94 4.38
CA LEU A 117 0.33 12.13 4.30
C LEU A 117 0.77 12.99 3.11
N VAL A 118 0.06 12.97 1.98
CA VAL A 118 0.43 13.75 0.80
C VAL A 118 0.19 15.24 1.08
N GLN A 119 1.20 16.06 0.77
CA GLN A 119 1.04 17.50 0.89
C GLN A 119 0.13 18.04 -0.21
N PRO A 120 -0.91 18.80 0.14
CA PRO A 120 -1.75 19.46 -0.84
C PRO A 120 -0.93 20.40 -1.72
N CYS A 121 -1.22 20.40 -3.02
CA CYS A 121 -0.60 21.28 -3.98
C CYS A 121 -1.68 21.77 -4.94
N ASP A 122 -1.66 23.06 -5.24
CA ASP A 122 -2.51 23.61 -6.29
C ASP A 122 -1.98 23.15 -7.65
N ALA A 123 -2.85 22.58 -8.47
CA ALA A 123 -2.52 22.11 -9.81
C ALA A 123 -1.89 23.21 -10.69
N ALA A 124 -2.28 24.48 -10.48
CA ALA A 124 -1.75 25.63 -11.24
C ALA A 124 -0.32 26.01 -10.83
N THR A 125 0.08 25.73 -9.58
CA THR A 125 1.40 26.09 -9.03
C THR A 125 2.31 24.89 -8.80
N ARG A 126 1.84 23.70 -9.13
CA ARG A 126 2.55 22.43 -8.92
C ARG A 126 3.87 22.38 -9.69
N THR A 127 4.96 22.18 -8.99
CA THR A 127 6.26 21.93 -9.59
C THR A 127 6.39 20.44 -9.92
N VAL A 128 6.34 20.10 -11.20
CA VAL A 128 6.40 18.71 -11.68
C VAL A 128 7.86 18.31 -11.93
N ASN A 129 8.26 17.18 -11.35
CA ASN A 129 9.48 16.50 -11.74
C ASN A 129 9.13 15.41 -12.79
N PRO A 130 9.53 15.58 -14.07
CA PRO A 130 9.16 14.66 -15.15
C PRO A 130 9.78 13.27 -15.00
N GLN A 131 10.78 13.11 -14.14
CA GLN A 131 11.44 11.84 -13.88
C GLN A 131 10.84 11.08 -12.69
N ARG A 132 9.83 11.63 -11.99
CA ARG A 132 9.19 10.95 -10.86
C ARG A 132 7.84 10.39 -11.26
N LEU A 133 7.61 9.13 -10.86
CA LEU A 133 6.33 8.44 -10.97
C LEU A 133 5.84 7.97 -9.60
N ASN A 134 4.55 8.05 -9.38
CA ASN A 134 3.91 7.32 -8.28
C ASN A 134 3.44 5.97 -8.81
N LEU A 135 3.73 4.91 -8.04
CA LEU A 135 3.20 3.56 -8.26
C LEU A 135 2.31 3.19 -7.07
N LEU A 136 1.06 2.85 -7.35
CA LEU A 136 0.13 2.31 -6.37
C LEU A 136 -0.08 0.82 -6.68
N PRO A 137 0.71 -0.09 -6.08
CA PRO A 137 0.57 -1.52 -6.31
C PRO A 137 -0.69 -2.04 -5.62
N GLY A 138 -1.38 -2.98 -6.26
CA GLY A 138 -2.52 -3.67 -5.69
C GLY A 138 -2.13 -4.74 -4.68
N CYS A 139 -3.08 -5.14 -3.85
CA CYS A 139 -2.87 -6.11 -2.78
C CYS A 139 -2.52 -7.53 -3.25
N HIS A 140 -2.69 -7.81 -4.53
CA HIS A 140 -2.35 -9.09 -5.16
C HIS A 140 -0.88 -9.19 -5.60
N LEU A 141 -0.12 -8.09 -5.55
CA LEU A 141 1.28 -8.06 -5.93
C LEU A 141 2.17 -8.46 -4.77
N THR A 142 3.16 -9.29 -5.06
CA THR A 142 4.19 -9.70 -4.11
C THR A 142 5.30 -8.65 -3.99
N ALA A 143 6.17 -8.80 -3.00
CA ALA A 143 7.37 -7.98 -2.84
C ALA A 143 8.23 -8.00 -4.12
N ALA A 144 8.41 -9.17 -4.74
CA ALA A 144 9.19 -9.33 -5.96
C ALA A 144 8.52 -8.66 -7.18
N ASP A 145 7.20 -8.68 -7.29
CA ASP A 145 6.48 -7.97 -8.34
C ASP A 145 6.69 -6.45 -8.23
N ILE A 146 6.71 -5.92 -7.01
CA ILE A 146 6.95 -4.49 -6.78
C ILE A 146 8.40 -4.12 -7.12
N ASP A 147 9.37 -4.95 -6.79
CA ASP A 147 10.77 -4.72 -7.19
C ASP A 147 10.92 -4.73 -8.72
N GLU A 148 10.30 -5.69 -9.42
CA GLU A 148 10.34 -5.71 -10.90
C GLU A 148 9.67 -4.45 -11.49
N LEU A 149 8.58 -3.96 -10.91
CA LEU A 149 7.94 -2.71 -11.35
C LEU A 149 8.85 -1.49 -11.16
N LYS A 150 9.61 -1.44 -10.06
CA LYS A 150 10.58 -0.37 -9.80
C LYS A 150 11.74 -0.44 -10.81
N GLU A 151 12.31 -1.63 -11.02
CA GLU A 151 13.37 -1.85 -12.03
C GLU A 151 12.90 -1.47 -13.45
N LEU A 152 11.66 -1.84 -13.76
CA LEU A 152 11.05 -1.55 -15.05
C LEU A 152 10.90 -0.03 -15.25
N ALA A 153 10.39 0.70 -14.26
CA ALA A 153 10.29 2.15 -14.31
C ALA A 153 11.67 2.83 -14.39
N GLU A 154 12.65 2.33 -13.65
CA GLU A 154 14.03 2.81 -13.67
C GLU A 154 14.68 2.61 -15.07
N ALA A 155 14.39 1.51 -15.75
CA ALA A 155 14.87 1.26 -17.11
C ALA A 155 14.36 2.29 -18.13
N PHE A 156 13.24 2.95 -17.87
CA PHE A 156 12.76 4.11 -18.61
C PHE A 156 13.30 5.45 -18.08
N GLY A 157 14.05 5.44 -16.98
CA GLY A 157 14.67 6.61 -16.35
C GLY A 157 13.82 7.30 -15.32
N PHE A 158 12.83 6.62 -14.77
CA PHE A 158 12.01 7.15 -13.69
C PHE A 158 12.56 6.78 -12.31
N VAL A 159 12.33 7.67 -11.36
CA VAL A 159 12.43 7.41 -9.93
C VAL A 159 11.02 7.25 -9.38
N THR A 160 10.75 6.13 -8.73
CA THR A 160 9.41 5.79 -8.26
C THR A 160 9.19 6.16 -6.79
N THR A 161 7.99 6.64 -6.49
CA THR A 161 7.41 6.67 -5.15
C THR A 161 6.32 5.61 -5.11
N VAL A 162 6.54 4.55 -4.36
CA VAL A 162 5.61 3.40 -4.29
C VAL A 162 4.80 3.48 -3.00
N LEU A 163 3.48 3.34 -3.07
CA LEU A 163 2.63 3.41 -1.89
C LEU A 163 1.45 2.42 -1.98
N PRO A 164 1.40 1.44 -1.08
CA PRO A 164 2.44 1.04 -0.12
C PRO A 164 3.60 0.33 -0.81
N ASP A 165 4.80 0.43 -0.26
CA ASP A 165 5.99 -0.27 -0.74
C ASP A 165 6.36 -1.41 0.21
N VAL A 166 6.06 -2.63 -0.18
CA VAL A 166 6.40 -3.85 0.56
C VAL A 166 7.56 -4.62 -0.08
N SER A 167 8.28 -4.02 -1.03
CA SER A 167 9.32 -4.71 -1.81
C SER A 167 10.51 -5.21 -0.97
N ARG A 168 10.71 -4.67 0.23
CA ARG A 168 11.75 -5.10 1.17
C ARG A 168 11.19 -5.58 2.50
N SER A 169 9.95 -6.05 2.46
CA SER A 169 9.17 -6.52 3.59
C SER A 169 8.34 -7.69 3.12
N LEU A 170 8.07 -8.66 3.97
CA LEU A 170 7.31 -9.87 3.64
C LEU A 170 7.97 -10.72 2.53
N ASP A 171 9.26 -10.59 2.33
CA ASP A 171 10.07 -11.27 1.32
C ASP A 171 10.94 -12.42 1.88
N GLY A 172 10.81 -12.66 3.18
CA GLY A 172 11.58 -13.71 3.89
C GLY A 172 12.99 -13.28 4.31
N HIS A 173 13.41 -12.05 4.04
CA HIS A 173 14.70 -11.53 4.50
C HIS A 173 14.67 -11.27 6.00
N ILE A 174 15.66 -11.80 6.72
CA ILE A 174 15.86 -11.54 8.15
C ILE A 174 17.06 -10.62 8.30
N PRO A 175 16.88 -9.37 8.76
CA PRO A 175 18.00 -8.48 8.98
C PRO A 175 18.90 -8.98 10.11
N PRO A 176 20.22 -8.70 10.09
CA PRO A 176 21.15 -9.14 11.14
C PRO A 176 20.83 -8.52 12.50
N ASP A 177 20.29 -7.30 12.50
CA ASP A 177 19.93 -6.58 13.72
C ASP A 177 18.41 -6.44 13.81
N TRP A 178 17.89 -6.58 15.04
CA TRP A 178 16.48 -6.35 15.29
C TRP A 178 16.10 -4.88 15.07
N ARG A 179 15.01 -4.66 14.35
CA ARG A 179 14.38 -3.33 14.18
C ARG A 179 12.91 -3.41 14.52
N GLY A 180 12.39 -2.35 15.14
CA GLY A 180 10.98 -2.26 15.53
C GLY A 180 10.03 -1.95 14.38
N THR A 181 10.57 -1.61 13.20
CA THR A 181 9.83 -1.32 11.96
C THR A 181 10.40 -2.14 10.82
N THR A 182 9.66 -2.28 9.73
CA THR A 182 10.13 -2.94 8.51
C THR A 182 11.31 -2.19 7.89
N LEU A 183 12.15 -2.92 7.17
CA LEU A 183 13.27 -2.37 6.42
C LEU A 183 12.82 -1.90 5.04
N GLY A 184 13.45 -0.83 4.54
CA GLY A 184 13.18 -0.31 3.19
C GLY A 184 11.80 0.37 3.09
N GLY A 185 11.23 0.30 1.89
CA GLY A 185 9.97 0.96 1.59
C GLY A 185 10.11 2.45 1.27
N THR A 186 8.97 3.09 1.06
CA THR A 186 8.88 4.52 0.76
C THR A 186 8.88 5.34 2.05
N THR A 187 9.71 6.36 2.13
CA THR A 187 9.78 7.24 3.30
C THR A 187 8.60 8.20 3.38
N LEU A 188 8.28 8.67 4.59
CA LEU A 188 7.24 9.68 4.81
C LEU A 188 7.47 10.95 3.96
N GLU A 189 8.73 11.37 3.83
CA GLU A 189 9.10 12.53 3.01
C GLU A 189 8.78 12.30 1.52
N GLN A 190 9.08 11.11 0.99
CA GLN A 190 8.73 10.75 -0.38
C GLN A 190 7.22 10.72 -0.60
N ILE A 191 6.45 10.21 0.37
CA ILE A 191 4.98 10.21 0.31
C ILE A 191 4.44 11.64 0.31
N ARG A 192 4.94 12.49 1.21
CA ARG A 192 4.57 13.91 1.27
C ARG A 192 4.80 14.62 -0.05
N ALA A 193 5.90 14.30 -0.72
CA ALA A 193 6.30 14.89 -2.01
C ALA A 193 5.68 14.18 -3.24
N ALA A 194 4.77 13.22 -3.07
CA ALA A 194 4.17 12.48 -4.19
C ALA A 194 3.45 13.38 -5.21
N GLY A 195 2.94 14.52 -4.78
CA GLY A 195 2.34 15.53 -5.64
C GLY A 195 3.30 16.10 -6.70
N ALA A 196 4.62 16.04 -6.49
CA ALA A 196 5.61 16.49 -7.47
C ALA A 196 5.87 15.48 -8.60
N SER A 197 5.32 14.29 -8.56
CA SER A 197 5.49 13.27 -9.59
C SER A 197 4.76 13.64 -10.88
N ALA A 198 5.32 13.25 -12.04
CA ALA A 198 4.72 13.54 -13.34
C ALA A 198 3.37 12.82 -13.52
N PHE A 199 3.28 11.59 -13.01
CA PHE A 199 2.13 10.72 -13.23
C PHE A 199 1.97 9.71 -12.09
N THR A 200 0.74 9.20 -11.92
CA THR A 200 0.41 8.10 -11.00
C THR A 200 -0.09 6.91 -11.79
N LEU A 201 0.53 5.74 -11.59
CA LEU A 201 0.12 4.47 -12.16
C LEU A 201 -0.40 3.57 -11.04
N GLY A 202 -1.69 3.25 -11.09
CA GLY A 202 -2.30 2.26 -10.20
C GLY A 202 -2.37 0.89 -10.85
N ILE A 203 -2.11 -0.17 -10.08
CA ILE A 203 -2.16 -1.56 -10.54
C ILE A 203 -3.13 -2.33 -9.68
N GLY A 204 -4.26 -2.70 -10.25
CA GLY A 204 -5.44 -3.22 -9.58
C GLY A 204 -6.50 -2.14 -9.35
N GLU A 205 -7.75 -2.51 -9.55
CA GLU A 205 -8.89 -1.58 -9.45
C GLU A 205 -9.02 -0.99 -8.03
N GLN A 206 -8.64 -1.74 -7.00
CA GLN A 206 -8.62 -1.29 -5.60
C GLN A 206 -7.68 -0.11 -5.33
N THR A 207 -6.79 0.24 -6.27
CA THR A 207 -5.91 1.42 -6.12
C THR A 207 -6.56 2.71 -6.62
N ARG A 208 -7.71 2.64 -7.29
CA ARG A 208 -8.39 3.77 -7.94
C ARG A 208 -8.69 4.90 -6.96
N GLU A 209 -9.37 4.60 -5.85
CA GLU A 209 -9.73 5.63 -4.87
C GLU A 209 -8.51 6.38 -4.32
N GLY A 210 -7.41 5.67 -4.07
CA GLY A 210 -6.15 6.27 -3.63
C GLY A 210 -5.52 7.16 -4.69
N ALA A 211 -5.55 6.74 -5.96
CA ALA A 211 -5.03 7.49 -7.08
C ALA A 211 -5.86 8.77 -7.36
N GLU A 212 -7.19 8.65 -7.32
CA GLU A 212 -8.11 9.80 -7.48
C GLU A 212 -7.99 10.79 -6.30
N ALA A 213 -7.77 10.27 -5.07
CA ALA A 213 -7.48 11.13 -3.93
C ALA A 213 -6.18 11.91 -4.13
N LEU A 214 -5.14 11.28 -4.67
CA LEU A 214 -3.86 11.94 -4.99
C LEU A 214 -4.03 12.99 -6.09
N GLU A 215 -4.78 12.69 -7.14
CA GLU A 215 -5.11 13.66 -8.19
C GLU A 215 -5.86 14.86 -7.61
N LYS A 216 -6.86 14.62 -6.77
CA LYS A 216 -7.65 15.68 -6.13
C LYS A 216 -6.81 16.57 -5.20
N ILE A 217 -5.87 15.98 -4.45
CA ILE A 217 -5.04 16.69 -3.45
C ILE A 217 -3.91 17.48 -4.13
N ALA A 218 -3.30 16.90 -5.16
CA ALA A 218 -2.05 17.43 -5.72
C ALA A 218 -2.06 17.60 -7.25
N GLY A 219 -3.16 17.32 -7.93
CA GLY A 219 -3.28 17.49 -9.37
C GLY A 219 -2.42 16.54 -10.20
N THR A 220 -2.00 15.39 -9.65
CA THR A 220 -1.16 14.43 -10.36
C THR A 220 -2.02 13.55 -11.27
N PRO A 221 -1.85 13.57 -12.61
CA PRO A 221 -2.62 12.74 -13.52
C PRO A 221 -2.44 11.25 -13.21
N LEU A 222 -3.46 10.45 -13.51
CA LEU A 222 -3.44 9.01 -13.19
C LEU A 222 -3.89 8.13 -14.36
N GLU A 223 -3.48 6.87 -14.30
CA GLU A 223 -4.07 5.76 -15.05
C GLU A 223 -4.07 4.51 -14.19
N ILE A 224 -5.17 3.77 -14.26
CA ILE A 224 -5.32 2.49 -13.57
C ILE A 224 -5.22 1.35 -14.57
N PHE A 225 -4.35 0.40 -14.25
CA PHE A 225 -4.24 -0.88 -14.92
C PHE A 225 -4.91 -1.92 -14.05
N GLU A 226 -6.02 -2.47 -14.49
CA GLU A 226 -6.79 -3.47 -13.73
C GLU A 226 -5.90 -4.65 -13.27
N ARG A 227 -4.96 -5.02 -14.12
CA ARG A 227 -3.97 -6.09 -13.88
C ARG A 227 -2.78 -5.95 -14.82
N LEU A 228 -1.69 -6.65 -14.49
CA LEU A 228 -0.53 -6.80 -15.39
C LEU A 228 -0.31 -8.26 -15.84
N THR A 229 -1.33 -9.10 -15.71
CA THR A 229 -1.31 -10.47 -16.25
C THR A 229 -1.68 -10.47 -17.73
N GLY A 230 -0.95 -11.23 -18.52
CA GLY A 230 -1.15 -11.36 -19.96
C GLY A 230 -0.46 -10.28 -20.81
N LEU A 231 -0.23 -10.63 -22.09
CA LEU A 231 0.56 -9.80 -23.02
C LEU A 231 -0.06 -8.43 -23.26
N ALA A 232 -1.37 -8.36 -23.49
CA ALA A 232 -2.02 -7.10 -23.85
C ALA A 232 -1.94 -6.05 -22.75
N CYS A 233 -2.09 -6.46 -21.48
CA CYS A 233 -1.98 -5.55 -20.33
C CYS A 233 -0.53 -5.07 -20.15
N ASN A 234 0.44 -5.98 -20.27
CA ASN A 234 1.86 -5.62 -20.20
C ASN A 234 2.27 -4.72 -21.36
N ASP A 235 1.83 -4.99 -22.59
CA ASP A 235 2.11 -4.14 -23.75
C ASP A 235 1.58 -2.71 -23.52
N ARG A 236 0.36 -2.56 -22.99
CA ARG A 236 -0.25 -1.27 -22.68
C ARG A 236 0.56 -0.53 -21.59
N PHE A 237 0.99 -1.24 -20.54
CA PHE A 237 1.79 -0.66 -19.46
C PHE A 237 3.15 -0.17 -19.95
N LEU A 238 3.88 -1.00 -20.70
CA LEU A 238 5.17 -0.63 -21.29
C LEU A 238 5.03 0.52 -22.29
N GLN A 239 3.98 0.54 -23.07
CA GLN A 239 3.66 1.64 -23.98
C GLN A 239 3.41 2.94 -23.22
N ARG A 240 2.69 2.89 -22.08
CA ARG A 240 2.48 4.07 -21.23
C ARG A 240 3.79 4.61 -20.70
N LEU A 241 4.68 3.77 -20.17
CA LEU A 241 5.99 4.19 -19.70
C LEU A 241 6.85 4.78 -20.84
N SER A 242 6.78 4.19 -22.05
CA SER A 242 7.44 4.72 -23.24
C SER A 242 6.95 6.12 -23.61
N LEU A 243 5.64 6.34 -23.59
CA LEU A 243 5.03 7.64 -23.86
C LEU A 243 5.43 8.70 -22.81
N LEU A 244 5.38 8.34 -21.53
CA LEU A 244 5.72 9.25 -20.44
C LEU A 244 7.22 9.64 -20.44
N SER A 245 8.10 8.68 -20.76
CA SER A 245 9.55 8.91 -20.77
C SER A 245 10.08 9.49 -22.08
N GLY A 246 9.33 9.37 -23.17
CA GLY A 246 9.82 9.65 -24.52
C GLY A 246 10.86 8.65 -25.03
N LYS A 247 11.09 7.53 -24.32
CA LYS A 247 12.10 6.51 -24.66
C LYS A 247 11.44 5.25 -25.23
N PRO A 248 12.09 4.55 -26.16
CA PRO A 248 11.59 3.27 -26.65
C PRO A 248 11.65 2.21 -25.54
N VAL A 249 10.78 1.20 -25.63
CA VAL A 249 10.83 0.04 -24.72
C VAL A 249 12.22 -0.58 -24.72
N PRO A 250 12.86 -0.78 -23.55
CA PRO A 250 14.21 -1.33 -23.47
C PRO A 250 14.34 -2.72 -24.11
N ALA A 251 15.49 -3.04 -24.67
CA ALA A 251 15.74 -4.28 -25.38
C ALA A 251 15.51 -5.54 -24.52
N LYS A 252 15.82 -5.46 -23.20
CA LYS A 252 15.54 -6.53 -22.21
C LYS A 252 14.06 -6.96 -22.31
N TYR A 253 13.13 -6.04 -22.20
CA TYR A 253 11.69 -6.33 -22.14
C TYR A 253 11.12 -6.76 -23.50
N ARG A 254 11.61 -6.21 -24.59
CA ARG A 254 11.26 -6.68 -25.94
C ARG A 254 11.66 -8.13 -26.17
N ARG A 255 12.86 -8.50 -25.69
CA ARG A 255 13.32 -9.90 -25.76
C ARG A 255 12.49 -10.82 -24.89
N GLN A 256 12.22 -10.44 -23.64
CA GLN A 256 11.39 -11.21 -22.71
C GLN A 256 9.98 -11.43 -23.28
N ARG A 257 9.40 -10.41 -23.92
CA ARG A 257 8.12 -10.53 -24.60
C ARG A 257 8.14 -11.59 -25.71
N SER A 258 9.20 -11.61 -26.53
CA SER A 258 9.36 -12.62 -27.57
C SER A 258 9.52 -14.02 -27.01
N GLN A 259 10.28 -14.17 -25.93
CA GLN A 259 10.43 -15.44 -25.21
C GLN A 259 9.10 -15.94 -24.62
N LEU A 260 8.31 -15.01 -24.06
CA LEU A 260 6.97 -15.34 -23.54
C LEU A 260 6.04 -15.80 -24.65
N LEU A 261 6.05 -15.14 -25.81
CA LEU A 261 5.24 -15.56 -26.97
C LEU A 261 5.59 -16.97 -27.45
N ASP A 262 6.87 -17.30 -27.50
CA ASP A 262 7.36 -18.63 -27.85
C ASP A 262 6.88 -19.67 -26.84
N ALA A 263 7.07 -19.41 -25.54
CA ALA A 263 6.60 -20.28 -24.48
C ALA A 263 5.07 -20.45 -24.47
N MET A 264 4.30 -19.42 -24.81
CA MET A 264 2.83 -19.51 -24.92
C MET A 264 2.41 -20.36 -26.11
N LEU A 265 3.16 -20.32 -27.23
CA LEU A 265 2.91 -21.21 -28.38
C LEU A 265 3.11 -22.68 -28.02
N ASP A 266 4.17 -22.98 -27.30
CA ASP A 266 4.39 -24.34 -26.82
C ASP A 266 3.37 -24.78 -25.74
N GLY A 267 3.05 -23.88 -24.82
CA GLY A 267 2.15 -24.17 -23.71
C GLY A 267 0.67 -24.40 -24.13
N HIS A 268 0.21 -23.79 -25.22
CA HIS A 268 -1.21 -23.89 -25.58
C HIS A 268 -1.65 -25.32 -25.96
N PHE A 269 -0.76 -26.16 -26.44
CA PHE A 269 -1.04 -27.55 -26.75
C PHE A 269 -1.45 -28.37 -25.52
N TYR A 270 -0.91 -28.02 -24.36
CA TYR A 270 -1.20 -28.71 -23.11
C TYR A 270 -2.50 -28.24 -22.44
N THR A 271 -2.92 -27.02 -22.73
CA THR A 271 -4.11 -26.41 -22.12
C THR A 271 -5.36 -26.44 -23.00
N GLY A 272 -5.20 -26.80 -24.26
CA GLY A 272 -6.29 -26.89 -25.24
C GLY A 272 -7.40 -27.84 -24.78
N GLY A 273 -8.64 -27.34 -24.71
CA GLY A 273 -9.79 -28.13 -24.30
C GLY A 273 -9.94 -28.44 -22.81
N MET A 274 -9.01 -27.98 -21.97
CA MET A 274 -9.11 -28.13 -20.51
C MET A 274 -10.26 -27.30 -19.94
N LYS A 275 -10.94 -27.88 -18.94
CA LYS A 275 -11.87 -27.13 -18.09
C LYS A 275 -11.09 -26.60 -16.90
N VAL A 276 -11.09 -25.29 -16.72
CA VAL A 276 -10.38 -24.63 -15.63
C VAL A 276 -11.41 -24.01 -14.68
N ALA A 277 -11.29 -24.34 -13.40
CA ALA A 277 -12.02 -23.65 -12.35
C ALA A 277 -11.10 -22.59 -11.73
N ILE A 278 -11.59 -21.37 -11.61
CA ILE A 278 -10.85 -20.24 -11.03
C ILE A 278 -11.49 -19.87 -9.70
N ALA A 279 -10.69 -19.84 -8.65
CA ALA A 279 -11.07 -19.28 -7.36
C ALA A 279 -10.04 -18.21 -7.02
N ALA A 280 -10.42 -16.96 -7.17
CA ALA A 280 -9.54 -15.81 -7.00
C ALA A 280 -10.30 -14.63 -6.38
N GLU A 281 -9.57 -13.64 -5.90
CA GLU A 281 -10.17 -12.36 -5.52
C GLU A 281 -10.83 -11.70 -6.74
N PRO A 282 -11.92 -10.92 -6.55
CA PRO A 282 -12.67 -10.30 -7.65
C PRO A 282 -11.80 -9.51 -8.63
N ASP A 283 -10.76 -8.83 -8.11
CA ASP A 283 -9.86 -8.01 -8.92
C ASP A 283 -8.93 -8.82 -9.83
N LEU A 284 -8.85 -10.14 -9.64
CA LEU A 284 -8.04 -11.04 -10.45
C LEU A 284 -8.87 -11.83 -11.46
N MET A 285 -10.19 -11.80 -11.37
CA MET A 285 -11.11 -12.44 -12.30
C MET A 285 -11.50 -11.50 -13.43
#